data_7b25b31a24486e95954f87ad11a16c5f
#
_entry.id   7b25b31a24486e95954f87ad11a16c5f
#
_cell.length_a   1.000
_cell.length_b   1.000
_cell.length_c   1.000
_cell.angle_alpha   90.00
_cell.angle_beta   90.00
_cell.angle_gamma   90.00
#
_symmetry.space_group_name_H-M   'P 1'
#
loop_
_entity.id
_entity.type
_entity.pdbx_description
1 polymer ?
#
loop_
_entity_poly.entity_id
_entity_poly.type
_entity_poly.pdbx_seq_one_letter_code
_entity_poly.pdbx_strand_id
1 'polypeptide(L)'
;MNLAELIYKRFVDSGSLTKHLSQYAGYPAVFSQEPPEDEQEGWNGITQYPRIVYNFDLQANEERNSAGTLAVSLICQNTGQVSPEDIGAEIKMCLKDVLLKTDSDVLYAFAWAKTEDFTMPEEKTDILIGCDIYFDILEYTNQETTDPDPIMAAGRYIKELYPECIAIGMDQMGEITEASDDVPVVYCRLASLDKAEETNTVAWMDGRIAVHILCPDGEKRTKMAGAVVNRLSLDGEIIMLDKSPMTVKRLQANYKSDYLKDGQIFFTGHYGLLRYKPKGHTIKQAECSNMETGGGIVAKTGTERKTDQQTRVAADAGQKGPVYTVGEFAANAEELFHTRPECVIAALKEVNITECGKAQAEKIVNAFKKREVK
;
A
#
# COMPACT_ATOMS: atom_id res chain seq x y z
N MET A 1 -14.34 -10.71 11.56
CA MET A 1 -13.87 -11.82 12.44
C MET A 1 -12.51 -11.44 13.00
N ASN A 2 -12.21 -11.87 14.24
CA ASN A 2 -10.86 -11.75 14.79
C ASN A 2 -9.92 -12.82 14.21
N LEU A 3 -8.61 -12.73 14.45
CA LEU A 3 -7.63 -13.66 13.88
C LEU A 3 -7.83 -15.11 14.35
N ALA A 4 -8.22 -15.33 15.62
CA ALA A 4 -8.49 -16.68 16.12
C ALA A 4 -9.65 -17.37 15.37
N GLU A 5 -10.74 -16.63 15.15
CA GLU A 5 -11.91 -17.12 14.42
C GLU A 5 -11.57 -17.41 12.95
N LEU A 6 -10.73 -16.59 12.32
CA LEU A 6 -10.29 -16.80 10.94
C LEU A 6 -9.40 -18.04 10.80
N ILE A 7 -8.46 -18.26 11.74
CA ILE A 7 -7.62 -19.46 11.78
C ILE A 7 -8.51 -20.71 11.98
N TYR A 8 -9.45 -20.66 12.94
CA TYR A 8 -10.41 -21.73 13.17
C TYR A 8 -11.18 -22.06 11.89
N LYS A 9 -11.79 -21.05 11.29
CA LYS A 9 -12.57 -21.19 10.05
C LYS A 9 -11.71 -21.80 8.94
N ARG A 10 -10.47 -21.34 8.77
CA ARG A 10 -9.56 -21.87 7.75
C ARG A 10 -9.27 -23.36 7.92
N PHE A 11 -9.07 -23.82 9.15
CA PHE A 11 -8.85 -25.25 9.43
C PHE A 11 -10.12 -26.09 9.23
N VAL A 12 -11.26 -25.59 9.69
CA VAL A 12 -12.54 -26.33 9.61
C VAL A 12 -13.08 -26.39 8.18
N ASP A 13 -12.86 -25.36 7.37
CA ASP A 13 -13.29 -25.32 5.97
C ASP A 13 -12.39 -26.17 5.05
N SER A 14 -11.21 -26.63 5.54
CA SER A 14 -10.31 -27.48 4.77
C SER A 14 -10.77 -28.94 4.78
N GLY A 15 -11.48 -29.36 3.73
CA GLY A 15 -11.97 -30.74 3.60
C GLY A 15 -10.85 -31.79 3.57
N SER A 16 -9.65 -31.46 3.09
CA SER A 16 -8.49 -32.37 3.10
C SER A 16 -7.97 -32.60 4.52
N LEU A 17 -8.03 -31.59 5.38
CA LEU A 17 -7.59 -31.67 6.77
C LEU A 17 -8.65 -32.32 7.66
N THR A 18 -9.90 -31.88 7.57
CA THR A 18 -10.97 -32.27 8.49
C THR A 18 -11.37 -33.74 8.38
N LYS A 19 -11.16 -34.41 7.21
CA LYS A 19 -11.39 -35.85 7.02
C LYS A 19 -10.55 -36.74 7.93
N HIS A 20 -9.44 -36.23 8.45
CA HIS A 20 -8.53 -36.94 9.33
C HIS A 20 -8.80 -36.69 10.81
N LEU A 21 -9.51 -35.62 11.13
CA LEU A 21 -9.73 -35.21 12.52
C LEU A 21 -10.91 -35.95 13.16
N SER A 22 -10.84 -36.18 14.46
CA SER A 22 -11.98 -36.59 15.25
C SER A 22 -13.02 -35.47 15.34
N GLN A 23 -14.16 -35.75 15.94
CA GLN A 23 -15.25 -34.78 16.05
C GLN A 23 -15.59 -34.54 17.52
N TYR A 24 -15.88 -33.26 17.82
CA TYR A 24 -16.43 -32.85 19.10
C TYR A 24 -17.71 -32.04 18.85
N ALA A 25 -18.80 -32.43 19.51
CA ALA A 25 -20.12 -31.80 19.32
C ALA A 25 -20.57 -31.67 17.85
N GLY A 26 -20.14 -32.60 16.98
CA GLY A 26 -20.47 -32.60 15.55
C GLY A 26 -19.57 -31.74 14.68
N TYR A 27 -18.55 -31.11 15.23
CA TYR A 27 -17.57 -30.30 14.51
C TYR A 27 -16.19 -30.96 14.52
N PRO A 28 -15.31 -30.69 13.52
CA PRO A 28 -13.93 -31.18 13.55
C PRO A 28 -13.22 -30.72 14.83
N ALA A 29 -12.42 -31.61 15.41
CA ALA A 29 -11.70 -31.40 16.68
C ALA A 29 -10.53 -30.39 16.49
N VAL A 30 -10.87 -29.11 16.37
CA VAL A 30 -9.96 -27.98 16.25
C VAL A 30 -10.27 -26.98 17.37
N PHE A 31 -9.29 -26.70 18.22
CA PHE A 31 -9.48 -25.89 19.41
C PHE A 31 -8.47 -24.75 19.50
N SER A 32 -8.94 -23.61 19.98
CA SER A 32 -8.08 -22.46 20.31
C SER A 32 -7.69 -22.54 21.78
N GLN A 33 -6.38 -22.51 22.07
CA GLN A 33 -5.75 -22.55 23.39
C GLN A 33 -5.87 -23.90 24.10
N GLU A 34 -7.06 -24.30 24.56
CA GLU A 34 -7.26 -25.51 25.33
C GLU A 34 -8.37 -26.38 24.71
N PRO A 35 -8.16 -27.70 24.56
CA PRO A 35 -9.19 -28.64 24.16
C PRO A 35 -10.10 -28.94 25.33
N PRO A 36 -11.34 -29.45 25.09
CA PRO A 36 -12.17 -30.05 26.13
C PRO A 36 -11.48 -31.23 26.78
N GLU A 37 -11.77 -31.50 28.06
CA GLU A 37 -11.27 -32.66 28.76
C GLU A 37 -11.71 -33.95 28.06
N ASP A 38 -10.89 -35.00 28.14
CA ASP A 38 -11.12 -36.23 27.42
C ASP A 38 -12.40 -36.97 27.87
N GLU A 39 -12.85 -36.74 29.10
CA GLU A 39 -14.08 -37.33 29.67
C GLU A 39 -15.32 -36.46 29.43
N GLN A 40 -15.15 -35.26 28.80
CA GLN A 40 -16.25 -34.34 28.63
C GLN A 40 -17.25 -34.86 27.59
N GLU A 41 -18.55 -34.68 27.91
CA GLU A 41 -19.62 -35.02 26.96
C GLU A 41 -19.51 -34.17 25.69
N GLY A 42 -19.61 -34.82 24.54
CA GLY A 42 -19.51 -34.15 23.23
C GLY A 42 -18.52 -34.80 22.26
N TRP A 43 -17.59 -35.62 22.79
CA TRP A 43 -16.73 -36.42 21.95
C TRP A 43 -17.53 -37.50 21.21
N ASN A 44 -17.38 -37.52 19.87
CA ASN A 44 -18.11 -38.46 19.01
C ASN A 44 -17.23 -39.66 18.71
N GLY A 45 -17.51 -40.79 19.38
CA GLY A 45 -16.79 -42.03 19.13
C GLY A 45 -15.78 -42.41 20.21
N ILE A 46 -14.96 -43.41 19.89
CA ILE A 46 -14.04 -44.06 20.85
C ILE A 46 -12.75 -43.27 21.07
N THR A 47 -12.44 -42.32 20.16
CA THR A 47 -11.18 -41.61 20.18
C THR A 47 -11.39 -40.07 20.04
N GLN A 48 -10.70 -39.31 20.89
CA GLN A 48 -10.62 -37.87 20.81
C GLN A 48 -9.51 -37.39 19.84
N TYR A 49 -8.87 -38.33 19.16
CA TYR A 49 -7.72 -38.12 18.29
C TYR A 49 -7.98 -38.61 16.86
N PRO A 50 -7.38 -38.01 15.82
CA PRO A 50 -6.52 -36.83 15.86
C PRO A 50 -7.26 -35.53 16.18
N ARG A 51 -6.60 -34.65 16.92
CA ARG A 51 -7.12 -33.29 17.22
C ARG A 51 -6.05 -32.22 17.00
N ILE A 52 -6.48 -31.01 16.71
CA ILE A 52 -5.64 -29.84 16.54
C ILE A 52 -5.91 -28.85 17.68
N VAL A 53 -4.85 -28.39 18.31
CA VAL A 53 -4.89 -27.30 19.28
C VAL A 53 -3.96 -26.20 18.76
N TYR A 54 -4.43 -24.97 18.64
CA TYR A 54 -3.60 -23.87 18.20
C TYR A 54 -3.63 -22.72 19.17
N ASN A 55 -2.51 -22.05 19.28
CA ASN A 55 -2.41 -20.78 19.97
C ASN A 55 -1.52 -19.83 19.17
N PHE A 56 -1.70 -18.53 19.35
CA PHE A 56 -0.86 -17.53 18.73
C PHE A 56 -0.60 -16.39 19.69
N ASP A 57 0.55 -15.75 19.49
CA ASP A 57 0.97 -14.54 20.20
C ASP A 57 1.38 -13.48 19.16
N LEU A 58 0.76 -12.31 19.24
CA LEU A 58 1.06 -11.16 18.39
C LEU A 58 2.13 -10.26 19.04
N GLN A 59 3.22 -10.88 19.43
CA GLN A 59 4.41 -10.17 19.89
C GLN A 59 5.44 -10.11 18.77
N ALA A 60 5.71 -8.90 18.28
CA ALA A 60 6.66 -8.68 17.19
C ALA A 60 8.05 -9.19 17.55
N ASN A 61 8.69 -9.87 16.61
CA ASN A 61 10.07 -10.34 16.69
C ASN A 61 10.89 -9.76 15.54
N GLU A 62 11.73 -8.77 15.82
CA GLU A 62 12.54 -8.08 14.83
C GLU A 62 13.57 -9.00 14.16
N GLU A 63 14.18 -9.95 14.91
CA GLU A 63 15.18 -10.87 14.35
C GLU A 63 14.57 -11.80 13.29
N ARG A 64 13.30 -12.18 13.46
CA ARG A 64 12.57 -13.04 12.54
C ARG A 64 11.74 -12.27 11.51
N ASN A 65 11.70 -10.96 11.60
CA ASN A 65 10.82 -10.10 10.80
C ASN A 65 9.37 -10.61 10.81
N SER A 66 8.84 -10.83 12.01
CA SER A 66 7.48 -11.34 12.21
C SER A 66 6.68 -10.47 13.19
N ALA A 67 5.37 -10.39 12.98
CA ALA A 67 4.43 -9.70 13.87
C ALA A 67 4.00 -10.58 15.06
N GLY A 68 4.30 -11.88 14.99
CA GLY A 68 3.94 -12.82 16.02
C GLY A 68 4.30 -14.27 15.64
N THR A 69 3.83 -15.21 16.46
CA THR A 69 4.02 -16.64 16.23
C THR A 69 2.69 -17.39 16.38
N LEU A 70 2.41 -18.31 15.48
CA LEU A 70 1.32 -19.29 15.60
C LEU A 70 1.93 -20.65 15.86
N ALA A 71 1.50 -21.31 16.93
CA ALA A 71 1.82 -22.70 17.23
C ALA A 71 0.58 -23.58 17.02
N VAL A 72 0.73 -24.64 16.26
CA VAL A 72 -0.32 -25.62 15.96
C VAL A 72 0.16 -26.99 16.41
N SER A 73 -0.45 -27.53 17.48
CA SER A 73 -0.18 -28.84 18.00
C SER A 73 -1.15 -29.86 17.41
N LEU A 74 -0.65 -30.78 16.66
CA LEU A 74 -1.39 -31.97 16.19
C LEU A 74 -1.13 -33.12 17.14
N ILE A 75 -2.20 -33.67 17.73
CA ILE A 75 -2.12 -34.79 18.67
C ILE A 75 -2.85 -36.00 18.08
N CYS A 76 -2.17 -37.11 17.94
CA CYS A 76 -2.68 -38.35 17.38
C CYS A 76 -2.50 -39.52 18.36
N GLN A 77 -3.37 -40.52 18.28
CA GLN A 77 -3.16 -41.80 18.95
C GLN A 77 -2.27 -42.69 18.07
N ASN A 78 -1.28 -43.36 18.65
CA ASN A 78 -0.37 -44.23 17.90
C ASN A 78 -1.06 -45.57 17.55
N THR A 79 -2.02 -45.51 16.63
CA THR A 79 -2.73 -46.71 16.13
C THR A 79 -2.14 -47.24 14.83
N GLY A 80 -1.17 -46.51 14.22
CA GLY A 80 -0.59 -46.87 12.93
C GLY A 80 -1.50 -46.62 11.72
N GLN A 81 -2.70 -46.05 11.92
CA GLN A 81 -3.66 -45.82 10.84
C GLN A 81 -3.45 -44.46 10.12
N VAL A 82 -2.96 -43.47 10.83
CA VAL A 82 -2.72 -42.12 10.28
C VAL A 82 -1.38 -41.63 10.77
N SER A 83 -0.55 -41.15 9.85
CA SER A 83 0.74 -40.52 10.19
C SER A 83 0.54 -39.05 10.59
N PRO A 84 1.10 -38.60 11.73
CA PRO A 84 1.13 -37.20 12.09
C PRO A 84 1.80 -36.33 11.02
N GLU A 85 2.77 -36.90 10.29
CA GLU A 85 3.48 -36.20 9.21
C GLU A 85 2.54 -35.80 8.04
N ASP A 86 1.61 -36.73 7.67
CA ASP A 86 0.66 -36.48 6.58
C ASP A 86 -0.33 -35.38 6.96
N ILE A 87 -0.89 -35.45 8.18
CA ILE A 87 -1.80 -34.38 8.65
C ILE A 87 -1.04 -33.06 8.86
N GLY A 88 0.20 -33.13 9.38
CA GLY A 88 1.05 -31.98 9.53
C GLY A 88 1.39 -31.30 8.19
N ALA A 89 1.51 -32.08 7.11
CA ALA A 89 1.65 -31.54 5.76
C ALA A 89 0.37 -30.82 5.30
N GLU A 90 -0.81 -31.36 5.58
CA GLU A 90 -2.10 -30.70 5.28
C GLU A 90 -2.28 -29.40 6.08
N ILE A 91 -1.87 -29.36 7.36
CA ILE A 91 -1.88 -28.14 8.18
C ILE A 91 -1.00 -27.06 7.53
N LYS A 92 0.22 -27.42 7.10
CA LYS A 92 1.12 -26.48 6.42
C LYS A 92 0.54 -25.99 5.10
N MET A 93 -0.07 -26.87 4.32
CA MET A 93 -0.73 -26.50 3.06
C MET A 93 -1.96 -25.60 3.28
N CYS A 94 -2.70 -25.83 4.36
CA CYS A 94 -3.88 -25.05 4.72
C CYS A 94 -3.56 -23.55 4.95
N LEU A 95 -2.38 -23.24 5.47
CA LEU A 95 -1.95 -21.87 5.77
C LEU A 95 -0.99 -21.28 4.73
N LYS A 96 -0.54 -22.09 3.75
CA LYS A 96 0.41 -21.65 2.74
C LYS A 96 -0.27 -20.69 1.74
N ASP A 97 0.37 -19.55 1.49
CA ASP A 97 -0.08 -18.55 0.50
C ASP A 97 -1.53 -18.06 0.73
N VAL A 98 -1.96 -18.06 2.00
CA VAL A 98 -3.28 -17.60 2.45
C VAL A 98 -3.13 -16.31 3.21
N LEU A 99 -4.02 -15.37 2.94
CA LEU A 99 -4.16 -14.10 3.63
C LEU A 99 -5.47 -14.08 4.42
N LEU A 100 -5.38 -13.81 5.72
CA LEU A 100 -6.51 -13.67 6.62
C LEU A 100 -6.73 -12.19 6.93
N LYS A 101 -7.90 -11.66 6.59
CA LYS A 101 -8.28 -10.26 6.79
C LYS A 101 -9.17 -10.11 8.01
N THR A 102 -8.69 -9.40 9.03
CA THR A 102 -9.45 -9.13 10.25
C THR A 102 -10.40 -7.94 10.09
N ASP A 103 -11.34 -7.77 11.04
CA ASP A 103 -12.27 -6.62 11.09
C ASP A 103 -11.55 -5.28 11.20
N SER A 104 -10.32 -5.27 11.71
CA SER A 104 -9.44 -4.08 11.74
C SER A 104 -8.74 -3.79 10.40
N ASP A 105 -9.11 -4.49 9.33
CA ASP A 105 -8.57 -4.35 7.99
C ASP A 105 -7.08 -4.73 7.85
N VAL A 106 -6.55 -5.47 8.84
CA VAL A 106 -5.19 -6.00 8.84
C VAL A 106 -5.17 -7.36 8.15
N LEU A 107 -4.20 -7.57 7.28
CA LEU A 107 -3.96 -8.83 6.56
C LEU A 107 -2.80 -9.59 7.21
N TYR A 108 -3.05 -10.86 7.51
CA TYR A 108 -2.05 -11.76 8.08
C TYR A 108 -1.72 -12.90 7.12
N ALA A 109 -0.42 -13.16 6.95
CA ALA A 109 0.11 -14.33 6.26
C ALA A 109 0.93 -15.19 7.23
N PHE A 110 1.17 -16.45 6.86
CA PHE A 110 1.86 -17.41 7.72
C PHE A 110 3.06 -18.01 6.99
N ALA A 111 4.24 -17.83 7.54
CA ALA A 111 5.46 -18.46 7.05
C ALA A 111 5.84 -19.63 7.95
N TRP A 112 5.87 -20.85 7.43
CA TRP A 112 6.32 -22.01 8.18
C TRP A 112 7.74 -21.80 8.69
N ALA A 113 7.94 -22.01 10.01
CA ALA A 113 9.21 -21.78 10.67
C ALA A 113 9.93 -23.09 11.01
N LYS A 114 9.22 -24.01 11.70
CA LYS A 114 9.74 -25.33 12.09
C LYS A 114 8.62 -26.30 12.41
N THR A 115 8.95 -27.57 12.48
CA THR A 115 8.10 -28.64 13.02
C THR A 115 8.91 -29.44 14.02
N GLU A 116 8.34 -29.76 15.17
CA GLU A 116 8.94 -30.54 16.24
C GLU A 116 8.04 -31.71 16.57
N ASP A 117 8.53 -32.92 16.38
CA ASP A 117 7.77 -34.14 16.70
C ASP A 117 7.85 -34.43 18.20
N PHE A 118 6.77 -34.96 18.77
CA PHE A 118 6.72 -35.36 20.16
C PHE A 118 6.04 -36.70 20.35
N THR A 119 6.37 -37.36 21.47
CA THR A 119 5.73 -38.55 21.94
C THR A 119 5.42 -38.40 23.42
N MET A 120 4.16 -38.56 23.81
CA MET A 120 3.72 -38.51 25.18
C MET A 120 3.33 -39.92 25.64
N PRO A 121 4.03 -40.49 26.60
CA PRO A 121 3.60 -41.73 27.24
C PRO A 121 2.41 -41.45 28.16
N GLU A 122 1.26 -42.03 27.89
CA GLU A 122 0.15 -42.05 28.84
C GLU A 122 0.30 -43.21 29.84
N GLU A 123 -0.19 -42.98 31.08
CA GLU A 123 -0.07 -43.98 32.15
C GLU A 123 -0.87 -45.29 31.89
N LYS A 124 -1.73 -45.32 30.88
CA LYS A 124 -2.62 -46.42 30.54
C LYS A 124 -2.52 -46.83 29.06
N THR A 125 -1.48 -47.53 28.69
CA THR A 125 -1.34 -48.28 27.42
C THR A 125 -1.36 -47.52 26.11
N ASP A 126 -1.85 -46.31 26.05
CA ASP A 126 -1.95 -45.55 24.82
C ASP A 126 -0.80 -44.53 24.71
N ILE A 127 -0.03 -44.61 23.65
CA ILE A 127 1.03 -43.64 23.35
C ILE A 127 0.42 -42.59 22.45
N LEU A 128 0.46 -41.34 22.90
CA LEU A 128 0.13 -40.20 22.05
C LEU A 128 1.38 -39.75 21.31
N ILE A 129 1.22 -39.54 20.02
CA ILE A 129 2.25 -39.02 19.13
C ILE A 129 1.72 -37.76 18.44
N GLY A 130 2.59 -36.89 18.03
CA GLY A 130 2.17 -35.69 17.31
C GLY A 130 3.30 -34.81 16.89
N CYS A 131 2.96 -33.63 16.42
CA CYS A 131 3.93 -32.61 16.09
C CYS A 131 3.42 -31.20 16.43
N ASP A 132 4.34 -30.38 16.87
CA ASP A 132 4.14 -28.94 17.01
C ASP A 132 4.67 -28.24 15.77
N ILE A 133 3.80 -27.52 15.08
CA ILE A 133 4.10 -26.78 13.84
C ILE A 133 4.06 -25.31 14.16
N TYR A 134 5.18 -24.64 13.94
CA TYR A 134 5.34 -23.21 14.23
C TYR A 134 5.36 -22.40 12.93
N PHE A 135 4.60 -21.31 12.95
CA PHE A 135 4.59 -20.33 11.87
C PHE A 135 4.94 -18.95 12.41
N ASP A 136 5.70 -18.19 11.65
CA ASP A 136 5.81 -16.76 11.84
C ASP A 136 4.56 -16.11 11.26
N ILE A 137 3.92 -15.27 12.05
CA ILE A 137 2.81 -14.43 11.60
C ILE A 137 3.39 -13.18 10.97
N LEU A 138 3.01 -12.90 9.74
CA LEU A 138 3.43 -11.73 8.99
C LEU A 138 2.22 -10.80 8.84
N GLU A 139 2.45 -9.52 9.11
CA GLU A 139 1.43 -8.49 8.95
C GLU A 139 1.67 -7.72 7.66
N TYR A 140 0.68 -7.73 6.78
CA TYR A 140 0.68 -6.95 5.56
C TYR A 140 -0.23 -5.75 5.77
N THR A 141 0.37 -4.67 6.27
CA THR A 141 -0.36 -3.42 6.54
C THR A 141 -0.79 -2.76 5.24
N ASN A 142 -2.01 -2.24 5.23
CA ASN A 142 -2.40 -1.28 4.22
C ASN A 142 -1.50 -0.05 4.38
N GLN A 143 -0.70 0.24 3.36
CA GLN A 143 0.12 1.44 3.36
C GLN A 143 -0.82 2.65 3.28
N GLU A 144 -0.60 3.63 4.15
CA GLU A 144 -1.29 4.90 4.02
C GLU A 144 -0.93 5.51 2.67
N THR A 145 -1.94 5.92 1.94
CA THR A 145 -1.74 6.60 0.67
C THR A 145 -1.20 7.99 0.93
N THR A 146 -0.01 8.27 0.40
CA THR A 146 0.57 9.60 0.35
C THR A 146 0.30 10.23 -1.03
N ASP A 147 0.40 11.54 -1.13
CA ASP A 147 0.25 12.25 -2.41
C ASP A 147 1.57 12.96 -2.75
N PRO A 148 2.31 12.45 -3.73
CA PRO A 148 2.11 11.25 -4.55
C PRO A 148 2.43 9.94 -3.80
N ASP A 149 1.79 8.83 -4.19
CA ASP A 149 1.95 7.53 -3.55
C ASP A 149 2.78 6.57 -4.42
N PRO A 150 4.03 6.25 -4.04
CA PRO A 150 4.91 5.38 -4.81
C PRO A 150 4.48 3.89 -4.75
N ILE A 151 3.84 3.46 -3.65
CA ILE A 151 3.46 2.06 -3.44
C ILE A 151 2.24 1.71 -4.28
N MET A 152 1.21 2.56 -4.24
CA MET A 152 0.03 2.39 -5.09
C MET A 152 0.39 2.47 -6.57
N ALA A 153 1.34 3.33 -6.95
CA ALA A 153 1.83 3.40 -8.32
C ALA A 153 2.52 2.09 -8.75
N ALA A 154 3.37 1.51 -7.88
CA ALA A 154 4.03 0.23 -8.14
C ALA A 154 3.01 -0.92 -8.25
N GLY A 155 2.05 -0.99 -7.34
CA GLY A 155 0.97 -1.97 -7.36
C GLY A 155 0.14 -1.89 -8.64
N ARG A 156 -0.27 -0.68 -9.04
CA ARG A 156 -1.00 -0.43 -10.28
C ARG A 156 -0.20 -0.84 -11.51
N TYR A 157 1.08 -0.49 -11.57
CA TYR A 157 1.96 -0.87 -12.67
C TYR A 157 2.00 -2.40 -12.86
N ILE A 158 2.14 -3.16 -11.75
CA ILE A 158 2.15 -4.62 -11.82
C ILE A 158 0.77 -5.16 -12.20
N LYS A 159 -0.31 -4.58 -11.69
CA LYS A 159 -1.69 -4.95 -12.04
C LYS A 159 -2.00 -4.72 -13.53
N GLU A 160 -1.43 -3.67 -14.14
CA GLU A 160 -1.56 -3.43 -15.57
C GLU A 160 -0.82 -4.51 -16.41
N LEU A 161 0.28 -5.05 -15.91
CA LEU A 161 0.99 -6.17 -16.55
C LEU A 161 0.29 -7.51 -16.34
N TYR A 162 -0.35 -7.70 -15.18
CA TYR A 162 -1.03 -8.92 -14.75
C TYR A 162 -2.44 -8.58 -14.22
N PRO A 163 -3.41 -8.34 -15.10
CA PRO A 163 -4.76 -7.93 -14.70
C PRO A 163 -5.48 -8.95 -13.81
N GLU A 164 -5.10 -10.22 -13.90
CA GLU A 164 -5.64 -11.34 -13.11
C GLU A 164 -5.15 -11.35 -11.66
N CYS A 165 -4.02 -10.74 -11.35
CA CYS A 165 -3.50 -10.74 -9.98
C CYS A 165 -4.37 -9.91 -9.04
N ILE A 166 -4.35 -10.24 -7.75
CA ILE A 166 -4.91 -9.41 -6.68
C ILE A 166 -3.79 -8.52 -6.16
N ALA A 167 -3.97 -7.21 -6.22
CA ALA A 167 -3.03 -6.23 -5.67
C ALA A 167 -3.55 -5.71 -4.32
N ILE A 168 -2.82 -6.01 -3.23
CA ILE A 168 -3.15 -5.54 -1.88
C ILE A 168 -3.15 -4.01 -1.84
N GLY A 169 -4.19 -3.43 -1.23
CA GLY A 169 -4.42 -1.98 -1.18
C GLY A 169 -5.21 -1.41 -2.36
N MET A 170 -5.39 -2.18 -3.46
CA MET A 170 -6.15 -1.76 -4.65
C MET A 170 -7.42 -2.58 -4.84
N ASP A 171 -7.33 -3.89 -4.67
CA ASP A 171 -8.45 -4.80 -4.87
C ASP A 171 -9.19 -5.07 -3.56
N GLN A 172 -10.50 -5.32 -3.67
CA GLN A 172 -11.27 -5.78 -2.52
C GLN A 172 -10.91 -7.23 -2.21
N MET A 173 -10.55 -7.49 -0.96
CA MET A 173 -10.21 -8.82 -0.49
C MET A 173 -11.28 -9.33 0.48
N GLY A 174 -11.58 -10.62 0.39
CA GLY A 174 -12.44 -11.31 1.35
C GLY A 174 -11.73 -11.55 2.70
N GLU A 175 -12.47 -12.07 3.67
CA GLU A 175 -11.92 -12.46 4.99
C GLU A 175 -10.79 -13.48 4.85
N ILE A 176 -10.91 -14.40 3.90
CA ILE A 176 -9.90 -15.39 3.55
C ILE A 176 -9.62 -15.24 2.05
N THR A 177 -8.39 -14.93 1.72
CA THR A 177 -7.93 -14.82 0.32
C THR A 177 -6.79 -15.80 0.12
N GLU A 178 -6.96 -16.71 -0.82
CA GLU A 178 -5.97 -17.73 -1.17
C GLU A 178 -5.32 -17.36 -2.51
N ALA A 179 -4.00 -17.20 -2.50
CA ALA A 179 -3.27 -17.03 -3.74
C ALA A 179 -3.25 -18.36 -4.51
N SER A 180 -3.46 -18.29 -5.80
CA SER A 180 -3.40 -19.44 -6.70
C SER A 180 -2.42 -19.20 -7.83
N ASP A 181 -2.14 -20.25 -8.58
CA ASP A 181 -1.24 -20.15 -9.74
C ASP A 181 -1.81 -19.31 -10.88
N ASP A 182 -3.12 -19.19 -10.96
CA ASP A 182 -3.82 -18.40 -11.98
C ASP A 182 -4.19 -17.00 -11.46
N VAL A 183 -4.29 -16.84 -10.14
CA VAL A 183 -4.60 -15.57 -9.47
C VAL A 183 -3.57 -15.33 -8.37
N PRO A 184 -2.34 -14.92 -8.72
CA PRO A 184 -1.34 -14.55 -7.72
C PRO A 184 -1.73 -13.30 -6.96
N VAL A 185 -1.23 -13.17 -5.73
CA VAL A 185 -1.42 -11.96 -4.92
C VAL A 185 -0.12 -11.17 -4.89
N VAL A 186 -0.20 -9.87 -5.08
CA VAL A 186 0.94 -8.94 -5.08
C VAL A 186 0.80 -7.94 -3.95
N TYR A 187 1.87 -7.79 -3.18
CA TYR A 187 1.99 -6.79 -2.14
C TYR A 187 3.24 -5.93 -2.37
N CYS A 188 3.04 -4.63 -2.43
CA CYS A 188 4.13 -3.66 -2.51
C CYS A 188 4.26 -2.95 -1.16
N ARG A 189 5.48 -2.83 -0.64
CA ARG A 189 5.74 -2.10 0.61
C ARG A 189 6.93 -1.15 0.49
N LEU A 190 6.86 -0.07 1.24
CA LEU A 190 7.97 0.86 1.39
C LEU A 190 8.90 0.32 2.48
N ALA A 191 10.11 -0.11 2.11
CA ALA A 191 11.10 -0.62 3.05
C ALA A 191 11.88 0.51 3.73
N SER A 192 12.16 1.61 3.00
CA SER A 192 12.74 2.85 3.55
C SER A 192 12.37 4.04 2.66
N LEU A 193 12.43 5.22 3.24
CA LEU A 193 12.19 6.47 2.53
C LEU A 193 13.26 7.48 2.94
N ASP A 194 14.06 7.92 1.97
CA ASP A 194 15.16 8.83 2.17
C ASP A 194 14.97 10.09 1.33
N LYS A 195 15.39 11.23 1.87
CA LYS A 195 15.47 12.47 1.10
C LYS A 195 16.75 12.45 0.27
N ALA A 196 16.60 12.43 -1.06
CA ALA A 196 17.73 12.38 -1.98
C ALA A 196 18.35 13.77 -2.20
N GLU A 197 17.55 14.70 -2.69
CA GLU A 197 17.98 16.05 -3.05
C GLU A 197 16.87 17.05 -2.73
N GLU A 198 17.21 18.34 -2.78
CA GLU A 198 16.21 19.38 -2.68
C GLU A 198 16.53 20.59 -3.55
N THR A 199 15.47 21.14 -4.10
CA THR A 199 15.48 22.44 -4.76
C THR A 199 14.54 23.37 -4.02
N ASN A 200 14.45 24.62 -4.47
CA ASN A 200 13.51 25.58 -3.89
C ASN A 200 12.04 25.17 -4.05
N THR A 201 11.72 24.34 -5.03
CA THR A 201 10.34 23.98 -5.42
C THR A 201 10.02 22.51 -5.20
N VAL A 202 11.03 21.63 -5.26
CA VAL A 202 10.87 20.18 -5.18
C VAL A 202 11.81 19.61 -4.14
N ALA A 203 11.29 18.72 -3.29
CA ALA A 203 12.07 17.80 -2.49
C ALA A 203 12.07 16.44 -3.21
N TRP A 204 13.25 15.94 -3.57
CA TRP A 204 13.38 14.63 -4.20
C TRP A 204 13.51 13.54 -3.14
N MET A 205 12.76 12.47 -3.32
CA MET A 205 12.69 11.36 -2.41
C MET A 205 13.18 10.08 -3.11
N ASP A 206 13.92 9.27 -2.39
CA ASP A 206 14.29 7.92 -2.78
C ASP A 206 13.55 6.92 -1.87
N GLY A 207 12.51 6.29 -2.39
CA GLY A 207 11.74 5.26 -1.71
C GLY A 207 12.22 3.87 -2.10
N ARG A 208 12.73 3.08 -1.15
CA ARG A 208 13.05 1.67 -1.40
C ARG A 208 11.79 0.84 -1.32
N ILE A 209 11.41 0.25 -2.46
CA ILE A 209 10.19 -0.54 -2.62
C ILE A 209 10.56 -2.01 -2.69
N ALA A 210 9.85 -2.83 -1.90
CA ALA A 210 9.89 -4.29 -1.98
C ALA A 210 8.56 -4.81 -2.51
N VAL A 211 8.62 -5.77 -3.44
CA VAL A 211 7.43 -6.41 -4.02
C VAL A 211 7.44 -7.88 -3.64
N HIS A 212 6.34 -8.30 -3.04
CA HIS A 212 6.04 -9.68 -2.69
C HIS A 212 5.05 -10.24 -3.71
N ILE A 213 5.35 -11.42 -4.24
CA ILE A 213 4.48 -12.15 -5.16
C ILE A 213 4.13 -13.46 -4.47
N LEU A 214 2.90 -13.61 -4.03
CA LEU A 214 2.37 -14.84 -3.44
C LEU A 214 1.77 -15.67 -4.58
N CYS A 215 2.36 -16.82 -4.82
CA CYS A 215 1.94 -17.79 -5.84
C CYS A 215 2.46 -19.16 -5.41
N PRO A 216 1.61 -20.20 -5.29
CA PRO A 216 2.01 -21.53 -4.81
C PRO A 216 3.11 -22.17 -5.66
N ASP A 217 3.04 -22.01 -6.99
CA ASP A 217 4.07 -22.52 -7.90
C ASP A 217 5.30 -21.59 -7.92
N GLY A 218 6.43 -22.10 -7.40
CA GLY A 218 7.70 -21.37 -7.36
C GLY A 218 8.25 -21.01 -8.74
N GLU A 219 7.99 -21.83 -9.78
CA GLU A 219 8.43 -21.54 -11.14
C GLU A 219 7.63 -20.38 -11.76
N LYS A 220 6.29 -20.42 -11.61
CA LYS A 220 5.42 -19.32 -12.07
C LYS A 220 5.77 -18.02 -11.35
N ARG A 221 5.96 -18.08 -10.04
CA ARG A 221 6.38 -16.94 -9.22
C ARG A 221 7.70 -16.32 -9.71
N THR A 222 8.69 -17.17 -9.98
CA THR A 222 9.99 -16.73 -10.50
C THR A 222 9.87 -16.11 -11.90
N LYS A 223 9.07 -16.71 -12.78
CA LYS A 223 8.80 -16.17 -14.11
C LYS A 223 8.12 -14.81 -14.06
N MET A 224 7.11 -14.67 -13.19
CA MET A 224 6.41 -13.40 -12.99
C MET A 224 7.37 -12.31 -12.47
N ALA A 225 8.17 -12.62 -11.45
CA ALA A 225 9.16 -11.68 -10.93
C ALA A 225 10.17 -11.25 -12.00
N GLY A 226 10.67 -12.18 -12.81
CA GLY A 226 11.58 -11.89 -13.93
C GLY A 226 10.94 -11.00 -15.00
N ALA A 227 9.68 -11.27 -15.35
CA ALA A 227 8.96 -10.47 -16.35
C ALA A 227 8.70 -9.03 -15.85
N VAL A 228 8.32 -8.85 -14.56
CA VAL A 228 8.16 -7.52 -13.95
C VAL A 228 9.48 -6.75 -13.98
N VAL A 229 10.59 -7.39 -13.57
CA VAL A 229 11.92 -6.75 -13.58
C VAL A 229 12.35 -6.37 -14.99
N ASN A 230 12.15 -7.27 -15.97
CA ASN A 230 12.48 -6.96 -17.37
C ASN A 230 11.66 -5.77 -17.88
N ARG A 231 10.38 -5.73 -17.58
CA ARG A 231 9.51 -4.63 -18.02
C ARG A 231 9.88 -3.31 -17.37
N LEU A 232 10.08 -3.29 -16.03
CA LEU A 232 10.57 -2.11 -15.31
C LEU A 232 11.92 -1.61 -15.82
N SER A 233 12.83 -2.55 -16.25
CA SER A 233 14.12 -2.18 -16.82
C SER A 233 13.99 -1.50 -18.19
N LEU A 234 12.97 -1.87 -18.97
CA LEU A 234 12.71 -1.28 -20.30
C LEU A 234 12.01 0.08 -20.17
N ASP A 235 11.02 0.18 -19.30
CA ASP A 235 10.25 1.40 -19.13
C ASP A 235 11.03 2.47 -18.34
N GLY A 236 11.87 2.07 -17.37
CA GLY A 236 12.75 2.94 -16.58
C GLY A 236 12.00 3.85 -15.59
N GLU A 237 10.70 3.96 -15.69
CA GLU A 237 9.85 4.81 -14.85
C GLU A 237 8.47 4.20 -14.62
N ILE A 238 7.82 4.63 -13.55
CA ILE A 238 6.42 4.33 -13.23
C ILE A 238 5.68 5.65 -13.13
N ILE A 239 4.53 5.77 -13.78
CA ILE A 239 3.69 6.97 -13.68
C ILE A 239 2.86 6.86 -12.40
N MET A 240 3.00 7.84 -11.50
CA MET A 240 2.31 7.90 -10.23
C MET A 240 0.84 8.33 -10.41
N LEU A 241 0.05 8.30 -9.33
CA LEU A 241 -1.39 8.61 -9.41
C LEU A 241 -1.67 10.07 -9.77
N ASP A 242 -0.78 10.97 -9.37
CA ASP A 242 -0.79 12.40 -9.72
C ASP A 242 -0.22 12.69 -11.12
N LYS A 243 0.09 11.64 -11.89
CA LYS A 243 0.73 11.68 -13.23
C LYS A 243 2.19 12.12 -13.23
N SER A 244 2.82 12.34 -12.08
CA SER A 244 4.26 12.56 -12.03
C SER A 244 5.04 11.27 -12.28
N PRO A 245 6.25 11.33 -12.87
CA PRO A 245 7.09 10.16 -13.07
C PRO A 245 7.85 9.80 -11.79
N MET A 246 7.92 8.51 -11.49
CA MET A 246 8.84 7.92 -10.52
C MET A 246 9.90 7.12 -11.28
N THR A 247 11.13 7.60 -11.30
CA THR A 247 12.24 6.91 -11.96
C THR A 247 12.66 5.69 -11.16
N VAL A 248 12.79 4.54 -11.83
CA VAL A 248 13.23 3.29 -11.23
C VAL A 248 14.75 3.22 -11.18
N LYS A 249 15.32 3.08 -9.99
CA LYS A 249 16.76 2.94 -9.75
C LYS A 249 17.05 1.66 -8.96
N ARG A 250 18.27 1.13 -9.06
CA ARG A 250 18.76 -0.02 -8.27
C ARG A 250 17.79 -1.21 -8.30
N LEU A 251 17.24 -1.51 -9.48
CA LEU A 251 16.31 -2.61 -9.68
C LEU A 251 17.04 -3.95 -9.58
N GLN A 252 16.52 -4.87 -8.76
CA GLN A 252 17.03 -6.22 -8.62
C GLN A 252 15.92 -7.22 -8.30
N ALA A 253 16.09 -8.47 -8.74
CA ALA A 253 15.31 -9.61 -8.28
C ALA A 253 16.19 -10.53 -7.43
N ASN A 254 15.68 -10.97 -6.28
CA ASN A 254 16.33 -11.97 -5.44
C ASN A 254 15.42 -13.20 -5.30
N TYR A 255 15.65 -14.21 -6.11
CA TYR A 255 14.85 -15.43 -6.13
C TYR A 255 15.11 -16.37 -4.95
N LYS A 256 16.12 -16.07 -4.11
CA LYS A 256 16.45 -16.83 -2.90
C LYS A 256 15.89 -16.19 -1.62
N SER A 257 15.42 -14.95 -1.70
CA SER A 257 14.78 -14.31 -0.54
C SER A 257 13.44 -14.98 -0.20
N ASP A 258 13.06 -14.92 1.07
CA ASP A 258 11.73 -15.33 1.49
C ASP A 258 10.69 -14.37 0.89
N TYR A 259 9.86 -14.92 -0.02
CA TYR A 259 8.87 -14.13 -0.74
C TYR A 259 7.77 -13.57 0.17
N LEU A 260 7.50 -14.23 1.30
CA LEU A 260 6.54 -13.74 2.28
C LEU A 260 7.14 -12.66 3.19
N LYS A 261 8.40 -12.84 3.65
CA LYS A 261 9.04 -11.93 4.61
C LYS A 261 9.70 -10.72 3.97
N ASP A 262 10.49 -10.96 2.93
CA ASP A 262 11.36 -9.95 2.34
C ASP A 262 10.83 -9.38 1.03
N GLY A 263 10.14 -10.22 0.26
CA GLY A 263 9.80 -9.97 -1.13
C GLY A 263 10.86 -10.48 -2.11
N GLN A 264 10.57 -10.40 -3.42
CA GLN A 264 11.48 -10.89 -4.46
C GLN A 264 12.03 -9.79 -5.35
N ILE A 265 11.32 -8.68 -5.52
CA ILE A 265 11.75 -7.56 -6.35
C ILE A 265 12.01 -6.37 -5.45
N PHE A 266 13.16 -5.74 -5.66
CA PHE A 266 13.56 -4.56 -4.93
C PHE A 266 13.99 -3.48 -5.91
N PHE A 267 13.51 -2.27 -5.70
CA PHE A 267 13.97 -1.12 -6.46
C PHE A 267 13.86 0.16 -5.65
N THR A 268 14.57 1.19 -6.07
CA THR A 268 14.44 2.53 -5.52
C THR A 268 13.63 3.38 -6.48
N GLY A 269 12.47 3.84 -6.04
CA GLY A 269 11.66 4.84 -6.74
C GLY A 269 12.13 6.24 -6.41
N HIS A 270 12.59 6.98 -7.41
CA HIS A 270 13.01 8.36 -7.27
C HIS A 270 11.92 9.30 -7.79
N TYR A 271 11.34 10.11 -6.92
CA TYR A 271 10.20 10.99 -7.25
C TYR A 271 10.26 12.31 -6.50
N GLY A 272 9.53 13.31 -7.00
CA GLY A 272 9.54 14.66 -6.46
C GLY A 272 8.28 15.00 -5.67
N LEU A 273 8.47 15.60 -4.49
CA LEU A 273 7.41 16.24 -3.71
C LEU A 273 7.45 17.74 -3.92
N LEU A 274 6.35 18.34 -4.41
CA LEU A 274 6.25 19.77 -4.57
C LEU A 274 6.24 20.48 -3.21
N ARG A 275 7.15 21.43 -3.03
CA ARG A 275 7.17 22.27 -1.84
C ARG A 275 6.10 23.35 -1.96
N TYR A 276 5.04 23.24 -1.19
CA TYR A 276 4.17 24.38 -0.95
C TYR A 276 4.95 25.39 -0.10
N LYS A 277 5.47 26.45 -0.74
CA LYS A 277 5.87 27.62 0.03
C LYS A 277 4.61 28.16 0.71
N PRO A 278 4.55 28.27 2.06
CA PRO A 278 3.53 29.10 2.68
C PRO A 278 3.61 30.44 1.95
N LYS A 279 2.45 31.05 1.60
CA LYS A 279 2.37 32.31 0.85
C LYS A 279 3.40 33.29 1.40
N GLY A 280 4.57 33.34 0.77
CA GLY A 280 5.58 34.33 1.09
C GLY A 280 4.96 35.70 0.83
N HIS A 281 5.33 36.69 1.61
CA HIS A 281 4.90 38.05 1.37
C HIS A 281 5.13 38.38 -0.09
N THR A 282 4.07 38.74 -0.79
CA THR A 282 4.15 39.20 -2.17
C THR A 282 5.18 40.33 -2.16
N ILE A 283 6.25 40.21 -2.94
CA ILE A 283 7.16 41.34 -3.18
C ILE A 283 6.30 42.38 -3.84
N LYS A 284 5.85 43.34 -3.06
CA LYS A 284 4.94 44.41 -3.54
C LYS A 284 5.64 45.39 -4.46
N GLN A 285 6.97 45.38 -4.48
CA GLN A 285 7.77 46.25 -5.36
C GLN A 285 9.17 45.68 -5.52
N ALA A 286 9.55 45.26 -6.73
CA ALA A 286 10.94 45.11 -7.12
C ALA A 286 11.33 46.44 -7.79
N GLU A 287 12.01 47.32 -7.08
CA GLU A 287 12.71 48.44 -7.72
C GLU A 287 13.91 47.86 -8.46
N CYS A 288 13.77 47.73 -9.78
CA CYS A 288 14.92 47.60 -10.65
C CYS A 288 15.63 48.96 -10.69
N SER A 289 16.66 49.13 -9.87
CA SER A 289 17.59 50.23 -10.10
C SER A 289 18.33 49.93 -11.40
N ASN A 290 17.99 50.67 -12.46
CA ASN A 290 18.84 50.76 -13.64
C ASN A 290 20.21 51.26 -13.18
N MET A 291 21.22 50.41 -13.25
CA MET A 291 22.61 50.86 -13.22
C MET A 291 22.90 51.54 -14.52
N GLU A 292 22.57 52.84 -14.60
CA GLU A 292 23.25 53.72 -15.53
C GLU A 292 24.63 54.07 -14.97
N THR A 293 25.62 53.61 -15.67
CA THR A 293 27.01 54.06 -15.49
C THR A 293 27.13 55.56 -15.82
N GLY A 294 27.41 56.38 -14.81
CA GLY A 294 27.94 57.71 -15.02
C GLY A 294 27.38 58.82 -14.14
N GLY A 295 28.10 59.12 -13.09
CA GLY A 295 28.40 60.44 -12.58
C GLY A 295 27.27 61.29 -11.99
N GLY A 296 27.35 61.61 -10.71
CA GLY A 296 26.76 62.83 -10.16
C GLY A 296 25.98 62.69 -8.87
N ILE A 297 26.63 63.01 -7.78
CA ILE A 297 26.10 63.17 -6.41
C ILE A 297 25.10 64.36 -6.41
N VAL A 298 23.89 64.15 -5.88
CA VAL A 298 23.21 65.19 -5.03
C VAL A 298 22.12 64.46 -4.18
N ALA A 299 22.29 64.58 -2.88
CA ALA A 299 21.27 64.24 -1.89
C ALA A 299 20.11 65.24 -1.90
N LYS A 300 18.86 64.75 -1.76
CA LYS A 300 17.83 65.52 -1.03
C LYS A 300 16.78 64.60 -0.43
N THR A 301 16.68 64.70 0.87
CA THR A 301 15.61 64.33 1.79
C THR A 301 14.26 64.91 1.37
N GLY A 302 13.19 64.10 1.58
CA GLY A 302 11.83 64.60 1.48
C GLY A 302 10.81 63.56 1.94
N THR A 303 10.48 63.63 3.21
CA THR A 303 9.30 63.03 3.85
C THR A 303 8.04 63.59 3.22
N GLU A 304 7.02 62.78 2.90
CA GLU A 304 5.64 63.09 3.26
C GLU A 304 4.63 61.98 2.96
N ARG A 305 3.65 61.93 3.85
CA ARG A 305 2.52 61.05 4.00
C ARG A 305 1.38 61.26 3.00
N LYS A 306 0.47 60.28 3.05
CA LYS A 306 -0.97 60.29 2.71
C LYS A 306 -1.29 59.73 1.31
N THR A 307 -2.34 58.97 1.04
CA THR A 307 -3.62 58.67 1.73
C THR A 307 -4.31 57.60 0.87
N ASP A 308 -5.13 56.78 1.50
CA ASP A 308 -6.09 55.85 0.89
C ASP A 308 -6.87 56.44 -0.28
N GLN A 309 -6.95 55.70 -1.36
CA GLN A 309 -8.14 55.73 -2.22
C GLN A 309 -8.47 54.33 -2.74
N GLN A 310 -9.47 53.76 -2.09
CA GLN A 310 -10.29 52.68 -2.66
C GLN A 310 -10.94 53.22 -3.94
N THR A 311 -10.59 52.61 -5.07
CA THR A 311 -11.41 52.76 -6.26
C THR A 311 -12.20 51.45 -6.43
N ARG A 312 -13.42 51.46 -5.94
CA ARG A 312 -14.47 50.53 -6.33
C ARG A 312 -14.74 50.81 -7.83
N VAL A 313 -14.40 49.83 -8.68
CA VAL A 313 -14.95 49.80 -10.02
C VAL A 313 -16.30 49.10 -9.95
N ALA A 314 -17.32 49.85 -10.29
CA ALA A 314 -18.72 49.44 -10.32
C ALA A 314 -18.93 48.26 -11.24
N ALA A 315 -19.74 47.30 -10.76
CA ALA A 315 -20.28 46.22 -11.55
C ALA A 315 -21.16 46.81 -12.68
N ASP A 316 -20.77 46.55 -13.91
CA ASP A 316 -21.64 46.75 -15.07
C ASP A 316 -22.61 45.56 -15.16
N ALA A 317 -23.86 45.81 -14.85
CA ALA A 317 -24.94 44.85 -14.93
C ALA A 317 -25.42 44.73 -16.37
N GLY A 318 -25.16 43.60 -17.01
CA GLY A 318 -25.80 43.30 -18.28
C GLY A 318 -25.11 42.29 -19.17
N GLN A 319 -25.15 41.00 -18.76
CA GLN A 319 -25.30 39.89 -19.69
C GLN A 319 -25.47 38.56 -18.88
N LYS A 320 -26.67 37.97 -18.91
CA LYS A 320 -26.99 36.65 -18.37
C LYS A 320 -26.40 35.57 -19.29
N GLY A 321 -25.11 35.30 -19.13
CA GLY A 321 -24.48 34.09 -19.67
C GLY A 321 -24.11 33.13 -18.53
N PRO A 322 -23.82 31.87 -18.82
CA PRO A 322 -23.34 30.92 -17.81
C PRO A 322 -22.07 31.42 -17.14
N VAL A 323 -21.98 31.28 -15.82
CA VAL A 323 -20.86 31.68 -14.99
C VAL A 323 -20.06 30.41 -14.64
N TYR A 324 -18.76 30.46 -14.75
CA TYR A 324 -17.86 29.36 -14.54
C TYR A 324 -16.83 29.70 -13.45
N THR A 325 -16.39 28.67 -12.74
CA THR A 325 -15.34 28.79 -11.73
C THR A 325 -13.94 28.87 -12.35
N VAL A 326 -12.97 29.38 -11.60
CA VAL A 326 -11.56 29.38 -12.03
C VAL A 326 -11.05 27.98 -12.37
N GLY A 327 -11.50 26.94 -11.65
CA GLY A 327 -11.15 25.55 -11.92
C GLY A 327 -11.66 25.04 -13.27
N GLU A 328 -12.90 25.40 -13.63
CA GLU A 328 -13.49 25.02 -14.93
C GLU A 328 -12.79 25.71 -16.09
N PHE A 329 -12.40 26.98 -15.93
CA PHE A 329 -11.60 27.69 -16.94
C PHE A 329 -10.19 27.10 -17.06
N ALA A 330 -9.57 26.69 -15.96
CA ALA A 330 -8.26 26.06 -15.99
C ALA A 330 -8.27 24.68 -16.66
N ALA A 331 -9.33 23.89 -16.40
CA ALA A 331 -9.49 22.57 -17.03
C ALA A 331 -9.61 22.66 -18.56
N ASN A 332 -10.15 23.77 -19.09
CA ASN A 332 -10.35 24.00 -20.52
C ASN A 332 -9.45 25.13 -21.07
N ALA A 333 -8.30 25.39 -20.43
CA ALA A 333 -7.44 26.53 -20.70
C ALA A 333 -6.87 26.53 -22.13
N GLU A 334 -6.50 25.39 -22.66
CA GLU A 334 -5.92 25.26 -23.99
C GLU A 334 -6.98 25.49 -25.08
N GLU A 335 -8.19 24.96 -24.86
CA GLU A 335 -9.28 25.06 -25.82
C GLU A 335 -9.94 26.44 -25.87
N LEU A 336 -10.06 27.10 -24.71
CA LEU A 336 -10.72 28.39 -24.56
C LEU A 336 -9.80 29.61 -24.76
N PHE A 337 -8.55 29.48 -24.31
CA PHE A 337 -7.62 30.62 -24.21
C PHE A 337 -6.27 30.39 -24.91
N HIS A 338 -6.05 29.21 -25.50
CA HIS A 338 -4.78 28.80 -26.12
C HIS A 338 -3.58 29.09 -25.21
N THR A 339 -3.69 28.68 -23.95
CA THR A 339 -2.65 28.88 -22.93
C THR A 339 -2.67 27.75 -21.90
N ARG A 340 -1.63 27.71 -21.06
CA ARG A 340 -1.54 26.71 -20.01
C ARG A 340 -2.52 27.00 -18.86
N PRO A 341 -3.02 25.96 -18.16
CA PRO A 341 -3.91 26.11 -17.00
C PRO A 341 -3.40 27.09 -15.93
N GLU A 342 -2.09 27.07 -15.67
CA GLU A 342 -1.45 27.92 -14.67
C GLU A 342 -1.58 29.41 -15.00
N CYS A 343 -1.48 29.78 -16.28
CA CYS A 343 -1.65 31.16 -16.74
C CYS A 343 -3.07 31.65 -16.50
N VAL A 344 -4.07 30.82 -16.72
CA VAL A 344 -5.48 31.15 -16.48
C VAL A 344 -5.75 31.37 -15.00
N ILE A 345 -5.23 30.42 -14.16
CA ILE A 345 -5.34 30.52 -12.70
C ILE A 345 -4.65 31.79 -12.19
N ALA A 346 -3.46 32.08 -12.65
CA ALA A 346 -2.71 33.27 -12.26
C ALA A 346 -3.44 34.57 -12.65
N ALA A 347 -3.92 34.66 -13.89
CA ALA A 347 -4.63 35.83 -14.41
C ALA A 347 -5.93 36.12 -13.64
N LEU A 348 -6.75 35.10 -13.35
CA LEU A 348 -8.02 35.26 -12.65
C LEU A 348 -7.84 35.53 -11.16
N LYS A 349 -6.83 34.91 -10.54
CA LYS A 349 -6.47 35.14 -9.13
C LYS A 349 -5.90 36.54 -8.89
N GLU A 350 -5.13 37.11 -9.84
CA GLU A 350 -4.59 38.48 -9.72
C GLU A 350 -5.71 39.52 -9.57
N VAL A 351 -6.85 39.27 -10.20
CA VAL A 351 -8.02 40.15 -10.15
C VAL A 351 -9.01 39.76 -9.04
N ASN A 352 -8.68 38.79 -8.21
CA ASN A 352 -9.52 38.24 -7.14
C ASN A 352 -10.91 37.76 -7.60
N ILE A 353 -11.00 37.20 -8.80
CA ILE A 353 -12.22 36.64 -9.36
C ILE A 353 -12.26 35.12 -9.07
N THR A 354 -13.33 34.65 -8.42
CA THR A 354 -13.60 33.25 -8.17
C THR A 354 -14.51 32.62 -9.21
N GLU A 355 -15.43 33.43 -9.77
CA GLU A 355 -16.40 33.02 -10.78
C GLU A 355 -16.67 34.20 -11.74
N CYS A 356 -16.73 33.91 -13.04
CA CYS A 356 -17.08 34.94 -14.04
C CYS A 356 -17.60 34.31 -15.34
N GLY A 357 -18.14 35.16 -16.23
CA GLY A 357 -18.55 34.73 -17.56
C GLY A 357 -17.34 34.55 -18.50
N LYS A 358 -17.46 33.69 -19.52
CA LYS A 358 -16.40 33.39 -20.51
C LYS A 358 -15.75 34.64 -21.11
N ALA A 359 -16.55 35.61 -21.56
CA ALA A 359 -16.05 36.85 -22.20
C ALA A 359 -15.22 37.72 -21.24
N GLN A 360 -15.52 37.69 -19.95
CA GLN A 360 -14.76 38.39 -18.91
C GLN A 360 -13.43 37.69 -18.63
N ALA A 361 -13.46 36.37 -18.51
CA ALA A 361 -12.27 35.54 -18.32
C ALA A 361 -11.29 35.73 -19.50
N GLU A 362 -11.79 35.73 -20.72
CA GLU A 362 -10.98 35.93 -21.94
C GLU A 362 -10.27 37.28 -21.98
N LYS A 363 -10.95 38.34 -21.59
CA LYS A 363 -10.35 39.69 -21.48
C LYS A 363 -9.21 39.72 -20.46
N ILE A 364 -9.41 39.11 -19.30
CA ILE A 364 -8.42 39.08 -18.21
C ILE A 364 -7.21 38.26 -18.60
N VAL A 365 -7.40 37.07 -19.12
CA VAL A 365 -6.32 36.18 -19.55
C VAL A 365 -5.50 36.80 -20.69
N ASN A 366 -6.17 37.40 -21.66
CA ASN A 366 -5.47 38.08 -22.77
C ASN A 366 -4.70 39.33 -22.30
N ALA A 367 -5.22 40.06 -21.33
CA ALA A 367 -4.50 41.20 -20.74
C ALA A 367 -3.26 40.73 -19.96
N PHE A 368 -3.38 39.61 -19.24
CA PHE A 368 -2.27 39.00 -18.51
C PHE A 368 -1.16 38.50 -19.46
N LYS A 369 -1.52 37.80 -20.54
CA LYS A 369 -0.56 37.32 -21.56
C LYS A 369 0.22 38.47 -22.24
N LYS A 370 -0.41 39.62 -22.45
CA LYS A 370 0.26 40.77 -23.04
C LYS A 370 1.28 41.44 -22.14
N ARG A 371 1.22 41.25 -20.81
CA ARG A 371 2.19 41.78 -19.83
C ARG A 371 3.48 40.98 -19.75
N GLU A 372 3.44 39.65 -20.05
CA GLU A 372 4.62 38.77 -20.02
C GLU A 372 5.56 38.96 -21.22
N VAL A 373 5.17 39.73 -22.23
CA VAL A 373 5.92 39.88 -23.51
C VAL A 373 6.66 41.22 -23.58
N LYS A 374 6.92 41.88 -22.43
CA LYS A 374 7.77 43.06 -22.40
C LYS A 374 8.95 42.92 -21.49
#